data_de389056fe97cf957a486a6cbae9a092
#
_entry.id   de389056fe97cf957a486a6cbae9a092
#
_cell.length_a   1.000
_cell.length_b   1.000
_cell.length_c   1.000
_cell.angle_alpha   90.00
_cell.angle_beta   90.00
_cell.angle_gamma   90.00
#
_symmetry.space_group_name_H-M   'P 1'
#
loop_
_entity.id
_entity.type
_entity.pdbx_description
1 polymer ?
#
loop_
_entity_poly.entity_id
_entity_poly.type
_entity_poly.pdbx_seq_one_letter_code
_entity_poly.pdbx_strand_id
1 'polypeptide(L)'
;MTSGGLRIIVVKITSKMKILRRILTFIACMAVIAVVSVRRAHRLLGYELENKATTAPTDTLTMAGDTLVVHTAMLAQDVQGYAGTTPLDIYVLDNVVVKIVALPNVESPDFFGEAVGLLDAYKGKTVDEALSAKVDGVSGATFSSQSLISNVRRGVAYASAHNASAADGAMSWSLKTIVALLVIILGMTVPLVVRNKKMRLVQLVLDIVVLGLWTGTFVSYTMLVNLMSNGLTSWSLVVPMLLVVAAFVYPLFGRRAYYCTHLCPLGAAQELAFKVPARKLTLSKKAAHRLTLFKVVLWSVLMLLMLLGVGFEWMDYEPFTAFVLSSAGVVVIVFAVVILLTAVFVPRPYCRFMCPTGTLLKQK
;
A
#
# COMPACT_ATOMS: atom_id res chain seq x y z
N MET A 1 2.81 -41.45 -42.04
CA MET A 1 2.23 -40.11 -41.79
C MET A 1 1.54 -40.10 -40.43
N THR A 2 2.19 -40.02 -39.27
CA THR A 2 1.43 -39.96 -37.95
C THR A 2 2.24 -39.45 -36.78
N SER A 3 3.55 -39.29 -36.87
CA SER A 3 4.35 -38.84 -35.69
C SER A 3 4.34 -37.32 -35.47
N GLY A 4 4.17 -36.52 -36.53
CA GLY A 4 4.15 -35.06 -36.43
C GLY A 4 2.85 -34.47 -35.86
N GLY A 5 1.71 -35.03 -36.24
CA GLY A 5 0.40 -34.57 -35.78
C GLY A 5 0.19 -34.78 -34.28
N LEU A 6 0.62 -35.91 -33.74
CA LEU A 6 0.51 -36.23 -32.31
C LEU A 6 1.36 -35.30 -31.43
N ARG A 7 2.59 -34.97 -31.88
CA ARG A 7 3.46 -33.99 -31.18
C ARG A 7 2.87 -32.60 -31.15
N ILE A 8 2.22 -32.13 -32.20
CA ILE A 8 1.57 -30.80 -32.25
C ILE A 8 0.36 -30.77 -31.33
N ILE A 9 -0.44 -31.82 -31.25
CA ILE A 9 -1.60 -31.93 -30.37
C ILE A 9 -1.14 -31.95 -28.91
N VAL A 10 -0.14 -32.76 -28.55
CA VAL A 10 0.41 -32.84 -27.20
C VAL A 10 1.00 -31.49 -26.77
N VAL A 11 1.72 -30.77 -27.61
CA VAL A 11 2.26 -29.44 -27.33
C VAL A 11 1.14 -28.41 -27.13
N LYS A 12 0.08 -28.44 -27.94
CA LYS A 12 -1.11 -27.58 -27.76
C LYS A 12 -1.87 -27.84 -26.46
N ILE A 13 -2.06 -29.12 -26.09
CA ILE A 13 -2.74 -29.51 -24.85
C ILE A 13 -1.92 -29.11 -23.64
N THR A 14 -0.61 -29.34 -23.64
CA THR A 14 0.28 -28.94 -22.55
C THR A 14 0.38 -27.41 -22.41
N SER A 15 0.30 -26.66 -23.51
CA SER A 15 0.24 -25.19 -23.48
C SER A 15 -1.08 -24.70 -22.87
N LYS A 16 -2.21 -25.23 -23.29
CA LYS A 16 -3.54 -24.88 -22.72
C LYS A 16 -3.62 -25.22 -21.23
N MET A 17 -3.15 -26.39 -20.80
CA MET A 17 -3.11 -26.75 -19.38
C MET A 17 -2.22 -25.81 -18.55
N LYS A 18 -1.09 -25.33 -19.08
CA LYS A 18 -0.24 -24.34 -18.42
C LYS A 18 -0.95 -23.00 -18.25
N ILE A 19 -1.69 -22.55 -19.26
CA ILE A 19 -2.47 -21.29 -19.18
C ILE A 19 -3.60 -21.45 -18.16
N LEU A 20 -4.36 -22.55 -18.24
CA LEU A 20 -5.46 -22.84 -17.30
C LEU A 20 -4.96 -22.85 -15.84
N ARG A 21 -3.83 -23.53 -15.56
CA ARG A 21 -3.23 -23.55 -14.21
C ARG A 21 -2.86 -22.16 -13.73
N ARG A 22 -2.34 -21.28 -14.59
CA ARG A 22 -2.02 -19.89 -14.24
C ARG A 22 -3.25 -19.09 -13.90
N ILE A 23 -4.30 -19.21 -14.72
CA ILE A 23 -5.58 -18.54 -14.47
C ILE A 23 -6.18 -19.01 -13.15
N LEU A 24 -6.18 -20.32 -12.88
CA LEU A 24 -6.69 -20.90 -11.63
C LEU A 24 -5.91 -20.40 -10.41
N THR A 25 -4.59 -20.36 -10.48
CA THR A 25 -3.75 -19.87 -9.38
C THR A 25 -3.94 -18.37 -9.18
N PHE A 26 -4.11 -17.60 -10.27
CA PHE A 26 -4.44 -16.17 -10.19
C PHE A 26 -5.79 -15.95 -9.50
N ILE A 27 -6.83 -16.67 -9.90
CA ILE A 27 -8.16 -16.59 -9.29
C ILE A 27 -8.08 -16.97 -7.81
N ALA A 28 -7.36 -18.03 -7.46
CA ALA A 28 -7.17 -18.43 -6.05
C ALA A 28 -6.47 -17.34 -5.23
N CYS A 29 -5.44 -16.67 -5.77
CA CYS A 29 -4.77 -15.58 -5.10
C CYS A 29 -5.69 -14.35 -4.93
N MET A 30 -6.45 -14.01 -5.97
CA MET A 30 -7.43 -12.90 -5.89
C MET A 30 -8.55 -13.22 -4.88
N ALA A 31 -8.98 -14.47 -4.79
CA ALA A 31 -9.92 -14.91 -3.77
C ALA A 31 -9.35 -14.77 -2.35
N VAL A 32 -8.09 -15.15 -2.12
CA VAL A 32 -7.42 -14.93 -0.82
C VAL A 32 -7.35 -13.44 -0.50
N ILE A 33 -6.95 -12.58 -1.45
CA ILE A 33 -6.88 -11.14 -1.27
C ILE A 33 -8.27 -10.56 -0.96
N ALA A 34 -9.33 -11.04 -1.63
CA ALA A 34 -10.70 -10.63 -1.35
C ALA A 34 -11.15 -11.03 0.07
N VAL A 35 -10.83 -12.27 0.52
CA VAL A 35 -11.11 -12.71 1.90
C VAL A 35 -10.36 -11.83 2.91
N VAL A 36 -9.11 -11.47 2.64
CA VAL A 36 -8.33 -10.55 3.48
C VAL A 36 -8.95 -9.17 3.52
N SER A 37 -9.38 -8.64 2.37
CA SER A 37 -10.08 -7.36 2.26
C SER A 37 -11.34 -7.33 3.13
N VAL A 38 -12.17 -8.38 3.04
CA VAL A 38 -13.38 -8.52 3.86
C VAL A 38 -13.04 -8.59 5.35
N ARG A 39 -12.04 -9.40 5.73
CA ARG A 39 -11.66 -9.55 7.15
C ARG A 39 -11.01 -8.31 7.76
N ARG A 40 -10.25 -7.54 6.97
CA ARG A 40 -9.52 -6.36 7.46
C ARG A 40 -10.37 -5.08 7.42
N ALA A 41 -11.13 -4.88 6.35
CA ALA A 41 -11.84 -3.64 6.09
C ALA A 41 -13.37 -3.78 6.11
N HIS A 42 -13.91 -5.00 6.28
CA HIS A 42 -15.34 -5.30 6.16
C HIS A 42 -15.97 -4.77 4.87
N ARG A 43 -15.13 -4.53 3.84
CA ARG A 43 -15.51 -3.99 2.53
C ARG A 43 -14.98 -4.87 1.41
N LEU A 44 -15.77 -4.97 0.33
CA LEU A 44 -15.35 -5.62 -0.90
C LEU A 44 -15.79 -4.76 -2.09
N LEU A 45 -14.83 -4.33 -2.91
CA LEU A 45 -15.07 -3.49 -4.10
C LEU A 45 -15.86 -2.20 -3.80
N GLY A 46 -15.66 -1.62 -2.60
CA GLY A 46 -16.37 -0.42 -2.17
C GLY A 46 -17.71 -0.68 -1.47
N TYR A 47 -18.20 -1.92 -1.45
CA TYR A 47 -19.42 -2.28 -0.74
C TYR A 47 -19.12 -2.74 0.69
N GLU A 48 -19.85 -2.22 1.66
CA GLU A 48 -19.81 -2.68 3.05
C GLU A 48 -20.62 -3.99 3.18
N LEU A 49 -19.98 -5.03 3.73
CA LEU A 49 -20.56 -6.37 3.83
C LEU A 49 -21.23 -6.65 5.17
N GLU A 50 -21.08 -5.78 6.15
CA GLU A 50 -21.62 -5.96 7.49
C GLU A 50 -22.65 -4.86 7.79
N ASN A 51 -23.92 -5.22 7.72
CA ASN A 51 -25.03 -4.46 8.29
C ASN A 51 -25.09 -4.76 9.79
N LYS A 52 -24.28 -4.09 10.60
CA LYS A 52 -24.44 -4.15 12.05
C LYS A 52 -25.47 -3.11 12.46
N ALA A 53 -26.71 -3.50 12.49
CA ALA A 53 -27.73 -2.80 13.27
C ALA A 53 -27.35 -2.89 14.76
N THR A 54 -26.64 -1.89 15.27
CA THR A 54 -26.52 -1.67 16.69
C THR A 54 -26.37 -0.18 16.92
N THR A 55 -27.35 0.35 17.60
CA THR A 55 -27.57 1.67 18.18
C THR A 55 -26.33 2.28 18.85
N ALA A 56 -25.56 3.02 18.09
CA ALA A 56 -24.72 4.16 18.44
C ALA A 56 -24.39 4.86 17.12
N PRO A 57 -24.18 6.18 17.02
CA PRO A 57 -23.85 6.82 15.76
C PRO A 57 -22.54 6.23 15.23
N THR A 58 -22.67 5.36 14.25
CA THR A 58 -21.57 4.52 13.70
C THR A 58 -20.83 5.26 12.61
N ASP A 59 -21.15 6.51 12.34
CA ASP A 59 -20.45 7.34 11.39
C ASP A 59 -19.31 8.07 12.11
N THR A 60 -18.10 7.60 11.85
CA THR A 60 -16.87 8.31 12.24
C THR A 60 -16.80 9.71 11.62
N LEU A 61 -17.59 9.92 10.55
CA LEU A 61 -17.74 11.18 9.83
C LEU A 61 -19.21 11.47 9.56
N THR A 62 -19.62 12.68 9.88
CA THR A 62 -20.92 13.21 9.48
C THR A 62 -20.74 14.58 8.85
N MET A 63 -21.64 14.94 7.91
CA MET A 63 -21.67 16.25 7.31
C MET A 63 -22.79 17.08 7.98
N ALA A 64 -22.43 18.18 8.59
CA ALA A 64 -23.38 19.18 9.13
C ALA A 64 -23.37 20.41 8.22
N GLY A 65 -24.19 20.38 7.17
CA GLY A 65 -24.09 21.35 6.05
C GLY A 65 -22.76 21.18 5.30
N ASP A 66 -21.98 22.25 5.21
CA ASP A 66 -20.65 22.24 4.57
C ASP A 66 -19.53 21.86 5.55
N THR A 67 -19.85 21.61 6.82
CA THR A 67 -18.88 21.29 7.87
C THR A 67 -18.74 19.78 8.03
N LEU A 68 -17.52 19.28 7.90
CA LEU A 68 -17.18 17.88 8.19
C LEU A 68 -17.03 17.71 9.71
N VAL A 69 -17.77 16.78 10.30
CA VAL A 69 -17.67 16.43 11.72
C VAL A 69 -17.02 15.07 11.87
N VAL A 70 -15.88 15.02 12.54
CA VAL A 70 -15.16 13.78 12.84
C VAL A 70 -15.45 13.35 14.27
N HIS A 71 -16.07 12.18 14.43
CA HIS A 71 -16.36 11.58 15.74
C HIS A 71 -15.22 10.67 16.16
N THR A 72 -14.45 11.05 17.21
CA THR A 72 -13.26 10.27 17.62
C THR A 72 -13.59 9.07 18.49
N ALA A 73 -14.83 8.90 18.93
CA ALA A 73 -15.25 7.82 19.82
C ALA A 73 -14.85 6.42 19.32
N MET A 74 -14.93 6.18 17.98
CA MET A 74 -14.52 4.92 17.36
C MET A 74 -13.05 4.90 16.96
N LEU A 75 -12.44 6.07 16.67
CA LEU A 75 -11.06 6.20 16.21
C LEU A 75 -10.03 6.04 17.33
N ALA A 76 -10.43 6.33 18.57
CA ALA A 76 -9.52 6.45 19.70
C ALA A 76 -10.00 5.67 20.93
N GLN A 77 -10.61 4.51 20.73
CA GLN A 77 -11.09 3.61 21.80
C GLN A 77 -9.96 3.13 22.74
N ASP A 78 -8.75 3.03 22.22
CA ASP A 78 -7.56 2.63 22.96
C ASP A 78 -6.86 3.82 23.65
N VAL A 79 -7.27 5.06 23.38
CA VAL A 79 -6.74 6.26 24.03
C VAL A 79 -7.46 6.48 25.36
N GLN A 80 -6.75 6.19 26.45
CA GLN A 80 -7.25 6.32 27.81
C GLN A 80 -6.72 7.62 28.43
N GLY A 81 -7.62 8.34 29.12
CA GLY A 81 -7.27 9.40 30.06
C GLY A 81 -6.92 8.83 31.42
N TYR A 82 -7.28 9.56 32.47
CA TYR A 82 -7.12 9.12 33.87
C TYR A 82 -8.17 8.06 34.28
N ALA A 83 -9.43 8.32 33.97
CA ALA A 83 -10.55 7.45 34.36
C ALA A 83 -11.15 6.66 33.19
N GLY A 84 -10.95 7.11 31.94
CA GLY A 84 -11.50 6.46 30.77
C GLY A 84 -11.18 7.15 29.46
N THR A 85 -11.94 6.82 28.44
CA THR A 85 -11.80 7.45 27.12
C THR A 85 -12.36 8.87 27.10
N THR A 86 -11.77 9.75 26.32
CA THR A 86 -12.18 11.17 26.18
C THR A 86 -12.58 11.47 24.73
N PRO A 87 -13.72 10.97 24.25
CA PRO A 87 -14.14 11.14 22.87
C PRO A 87 -14.43 12.61 22.53
N LEU A 88 -14.12 12.99 21.28
CA LEU A 88 -14.26 14.34 20.76
C LEU A 88 -15.05 14.35 19.47
N ASP A 89 -15.76 15.46 19.20
CA ASP A 89 -16.27 15.84 17.90
C ASP A 89 -15.44 16.99 17.34
N ILE A 90 -14.80 16.77 16.20
CA ILE A 90 -13.94 17.76 15.53
C ILE A 90 -14.64 18.27 14.29
N TYR A 91 -14.91 19.57 14.28
CA TYR A 91 -15.60 20.27 13.18
C TYR A 91 -14.56 20.89 12.24
N VAL A 92 -14.56 20.48 10.98
CA VAL A 92 -13.65 20.95 9.95
C VAL A 92 -14.45 21.56 8.80
N LEU A 93 -14.14 22.83 8.46
CA LEU A 93 -14.73 23.55 7.33
C LEU A 93 -13.58 24.08 6.47
N ASP A 94 -13.63 23.90 5.16
CA ASP A 94 -12.61 24.35 4.21
C ASP A 94 -11.18 24.01 4.63
N ASN A 95 -10.97 22.78 5.11
CA ASN A 95 -9.68 22.30 5.62
C ASN A 95 -9.16 23.01 6.90
N VAL A 96 -10.02 23.74 7.61
CA VAL A 96 -9.71 24.45 8.86
C VAL A 96 -10.52 23.85 10.01
N VAL A 97 -9.88 23.61 11.14
CA VAL A 97 -10.54 23.20 12.39
C VAL A 97 -11.30 24.37 12.98
N VAL A 98 -12.62 24.35 12.85
CA VAL A 98 -13.49 25.43 13.32
C VAL A 98 -13.79 25.31 14.81
N LYS A 99 -14.03 24.07 15.26
CA LYS A 99 -14.45 23.78 16.64
C LYS A 99 -14.10 22.36 17.02
N ILE A 100 -13.76 22.15 18.29
CA ILE A 100 -13.64 20.80 18.88
C ILE A 100 -14.52 20.77 20.11
N VAL A 101 -15.32 19.72 20.27
CA VAL A 101 -16.24 19.54 21.39
C VAL A 101 -15.91 18.22 22.09
N ALA A 102 -15.66 18.29 23.39
CA ALA A 102 -15.53 17.09 24.20
C ALA A 102 -16.91 16.48 24.46
N LEU A 103 -17.01 15.19 24.17
CA LEU A 103 -18.24 14.43 24.46
C LEU A 103 -18.28 13.97 25.90
N PRO A 104 -19.47 13.54 26.42
CA PRO A 104 -19.58 12.98 27.75
C PRO A 104 -18.57 11.88 28.02
N ASN A 105 -17.86 11.96 29.14
CA ASN A 105 -16.80 11.03 29.52
C ASN A 105 -16.84 10.83 31.07
N VAL A 106 -16.00 9.93 31.57
CA VAL A 106 -15.93 9.54 32.97
C VAL A 106 -14.74 10.18 33.71
N GLU A 107 -14.08 11.15 33.10
CA GLU A 107 -12.96 11.89 33.71
C GLU A 107 -13.43 12.74 34.91
N SER A 108 -12.51 13.03 35.82
CA SER A 108 -12.77 13.93 36.95
C SER A 108 -13.03 15.35 36.47
N PRO A 109 -14.19 15.96 36.78
CA PRO A 109 -14.58 17.27 36.22
C PRO A 109 -13.54 18.38 36.41
N ASP A 110 -12.87 18.40 37.56
CA ASP A 110 -11.89 19.44 37.91
C ASP A 110 -10.67 19.37 37.00
N PHE A 111 -10.03 18.21 36.91
CA PHE A 111 -8.83 18.01 36.08
C PHE A 111 -9.15 18.02 34.56
N PHE A 112 -10.28 17.44 34.19
CA PHE A 112 -10.70 17.43 32.77
C PHE A 112 -11.09 18.83 32.30
N GLY A 113 -11.76 19.63 33.17
CA GLY A 113 -12.12 21.02 32.88
C GLY A 113 -10.90 21.90 32.58
N GLU A 114 -9.78 21.71 33.30
CA GLU A 114 -8.52 22.39 33.01
C GLU A 114 -7.89 21.93 31.68
N ALA A 115 -7.96 20.62 31.42
CA ALA A 115 -7.39 20.04 30.19
C ALA A 115 -8.17 20.41 28.92
N VAL A 116 -9.49 20.58 28.98
CA VAL A 116 -10.35 20.93 27.83
C VAL A 116 -9.92 22.25 27.17
N GLY A 117 -9.40 23.21 27.93
CA GLY A 117 -8.88 24.48 27.42
C GLY A 117 -7.77 24.31 26.33
N LEU A 118 -7.08 23.16 26.33
CA LEU A 118 -6.07 22.83 25.29
C LEU A 118 -6.67 22.74 23.88
N LEU A 119 -7.96 22.41 23.77
CA LEU A 119 -8.64 22.25 22.49
C LEU A 119 -8.72 23.57 21.69
N ASP A 120 -8.73 24.71 22.40
CA ASP A 120 -8.73 26.02 21.76
C ASP A 120 -7.42 26.29 20.97
N ALA A 121 -6.33 25.64 21.34
CA ALA A 121 -5.06 25.78 20.63
C ALA A 121 -5.10 25.21 19.19
N TYR A 122 -6.09 24.40 18.86
CA TYR A 122 -6.28 23.83 17.52
C TYR A 122 -7.27 24.62 16.66
N LYS A 123 -8.08 25.45 17.27
CA LYS A 123 -9.11 26.24 16.58
C LYS A 123 -8.49 27.26 15.61
N GLY A 124 -9.02 27.32 14.40
CA GLY A 124 -8.55 28.19 13.33
C GLY A 124 -7.30 27.71 12.62
N LYS A 125 -6.72 26.58 13.00
CA LYS A 125 -5.60 25.96 12.30
C LYS A 125 -6.10 25.11 11.15
N THR A 126 -5.32 25.05 10.07
CA THR A 126 -5.54 24.07 9.02
C THR A 126 -5.32 22.66 9.55
N VAL A 127 -5.90 21.66 8.89
CA VAL A 127 -5.74 20.25 9.26
C VAL A 127 -4.25 19.86 9.37
N ASP A 128 -3.40 20.34 8.45
CA ASP A 128 -1.96 20.05 8.45
C ASP A 128 -1.21 20.76 9.60
N GLU A 129 -1.58 22.01 9.88
CA GLU A 129 -1.05 22.76 11.04
C GLU A 129 -1.48 22.12 12.35
N ALA A 130 -2.74 21.64 12.46
CA ALA A 130 -3.24 20.97 13.63
C ALA A 130 -2.53 19.62 13.88
N LEU A 131 -2.18 18.87 12.83
CA LEU A 131 -1.38 17.64 12.93
C LEU A 131 0.04 17.90 13.44
N SER A 132 0.65 19.01 13.00
CA SER A 132 2.02 19.38 13.39
C SER A 132 2.08 20.19 14.67
N ALA A 133 0.93 20.61 15.23
CA ALA A 133 0.87 21.45 16.42
C ALA A 133 1.49 20.73 17.63
N LYS A 134 2.44 21.41 18.26
CA LYS A 134 2.98 21.04 19.57
C LYS A 134 2.15 21.73 20.63
N VAL A 135 1.33 20.97 21.33
CA VAL A 135 0.52 21.44 22.44
C VAL A 135 1.02 20.73 23.71
N ASP A 136 1.41 21.53 24.69
CA ASP A 136 1.89 21.00 25.96
C ASP A 136 0.71 20.65 26.87
N GLY A 137 0.87 19.59 27.66
CA GLY A 137 -0.15 19.18 28.62
C GLY A 137 -0.25 20.12 29.81
N VAL A 138 -1.43 20.19 30.41
CA VAL A 138 -1.67 20.97 31.65
C VAL A 138 -1.03 20.25 32.81
N SER A 139 -0.27 20.99 33.62
CA SER A 139 0.36 20.48 34.84
C SER A 139 -0.72 20.08 35.84
N GLY A 140 -0.69 18.85 36.34
CA GLY A 140 -1.71 18.28 37.22
C GLY A 140 -2.77 17.45 36.48
N ALA A 141 -3.09 17.76 35.22
CA ALA A 141 -4.03 17.02 34.37
C ALA A 141 -3.36 16.26 33.23
N THR A 142 -2.18 15.70 33.45
CA THR A 142 -1.31 15.14 32.41
C THR A 142 -1.96 14.02 31.59
N PHE A 143 -2.64 13.07 32.25
CA PHE A 143 -3.29 11.95 31.53
C PHE A 143 -4.45 12.41 30.67
N SER A 144 -5.33 13.27 31.20
CA SER A 144 -6.46 13.84 30.48
C SER A 144 -5.97 14.71 29.31
N SER A 145 -4.90 15.49 29.51
CA SER A 145 -4.26 16.30 28.45
C SER A 145 -3.70 15.42 27.33
N GLN A 146 -2.95 14.37 27.64
CA GLN A 146 -2.39 13.44 26.64
C GLN A 146 -3.48 12.71 25.87
N SER A 147 -4.56 12.33 26.56
CA SER A 147 -5.71 11.69 25.94
C SER A 147 -6.37 12.64 24.93
N LEU A 148 -6.66 13.89 25.30
CA LEU A 148 -7.25 14.91 24.43
C LEU A 148 -6.35 15.19 23.21
N ILE A 149 -5.05 15.42 23.42
CA ILE A 149 -4.08 15.66 22.34
C ILE A 149 -4.03 14.48 21.36
N SER A 150 -4.04 13.25 21.90
CA SER A 150 -4.00 12.03 21.08
C SER A 150 -5.30 11.83 20.29
N ASN A 151 -6.46 12.14 20.89
CA ASN A 151 -7.76 12.11 20.22
C ASN A 151 -7.83 13.15 19.09
N VAL A 152 -7.40 14.40 19.34
CA VAL A 152 -7.35 15.44 18.30
C VAL A 152 -6.45 14.99 17.17
N ARG A 153 -5.24 14.51 17.47
CA ARG A 153 -4.28 14.08 16.43
C ARG A 153 -4.86 12.96 15.57
N ARG A 154 -5.54 11.97 16.14
CA ARG A 154 -6.20 10.89 15.38
C ARG A 154 -7.37 11.39 14.54
N GLY A 155 -8.24 12.22 15.10
CA GLY A 155 -9.39 12.76 14.40
C GLY A 155 -8.99 13.68 13.25
N VAL A 156 -8.00 14.56 13.47
CA VAL A 156 -7.46 15.44 12.43
C VAL A 156 -6.72 14.65 11.34
N ALA A 157 -5.97 13.60 11.70
CA ALA A 157 -5.34 12.70 10.72
C ALA A 157 -6.40 11.98 9.86
N TYR A 158 -7.51 11.59 10.47
CA TYR A 158 -8.63 10.97 9.76
C TYR A 158 -9.32 11.96 8.82
N ALA A 159 -9.53 13.22 9.27
CA ALA A 159 -10.04 14.31 8.44
C ALA A 159 -9.13 14.59 7.24
N SER A 160 -7.80 14.65 7.45
CA SER A 160 -6.80 14.83 6.39
C SER A 160 -6.89 13.73 5.34
N ALA A 161 -6.96 12.48 5.78
CA ALA A 161 -7.09 11.34 4.88
C ALA A 161 -8.41 11.36 4.09
N HIS A 162 -9.48 11.86 4.70
CA HIS A 162 -10.79 11.95 4.06
C HIS A 162 -10.90 13.14 3.11
N ASN A 163 -10.35 14.29 3.49
CA ASN A 163 -10.25 15.47 2.62
C ASN A 163 -9.35 15.18 1.42
N ALA A 164 -8.28 14.43 1.58
CA ALA A 164 -7.49 13.93 0.46
C ALA A 164 -8.33 13.04 -0.47
N SER A 165 -9.20 12.17 0.07
CA SER A 165 -10.13 11.33 -0.71
C SER A 165 -11.25 12.14 -1.37
N ALA A 166 -11.76 13.19 -0.73
CA ALA A 166 -12.81 14.06 -1.27
C ALA A 166 -12.25 15.02 -2.34
N ALA A 167 -11.04 15.53 -2.17
CA ALA A 167 -10.33 16.31 -3.20
C ALA A 167 -9.99 15.44 -4.43
N ASP A 168 -9.81 14.14 -4.28
CA ASP A 168 -9.61 13.17 -5.37
C ASP A 168 -10.89 12.92 -6.19
N GLY A 169 -12.05 13.29 -5.72
CA GLY A 169 -13.33 13.24 -6.48
C GLY A 169 -13.42 14.29 -7.59
N ALA A 170 -12.71 15.38 -7.50
CA ALA A 170 -12.56 16.34 -8.59
C ALA A 170 -11.43 15.84 -9.52
N MET A 171 -11.69 15.77 -10.83
CA MET A 171 -10.76 15.37 -11.90
C MET A 171 -9.60 16.37 -12.01
N SER A 172 -8.77 16.48 -10.94
CA SER A 172 -7.53 17.24 -10.95
C SER A 172 -6.41 16.31 -11.46
N TRP A 173 -6.08 16.45 -12.72
CA TRP A 173 -4.89 15.84 -13.30
C TRP A 173 -3.64 16.43 -12.65
N SER A 174 -3.26 15.91 -11.50
CA SER A 174 -1.99 16.30 -10.88
C SER A 174 -0.85 16.02 -11.86
N LEU A 175 0.10 16.92 -11.96
CA LEU A 175 1.32 16.75 -12.76
C LEU A 175 1.99 15.39 -12.44
N LYS A 176 1.94 14.96 -11.18
CA LYS A 176 2.44 13.64 -10.72
C LYS A 176 1.74 12.49 -11.45
N THR A 177 0.42 12.53 -11.55
CA THR A 177 -0.39 11.49 -12.22
C THR A 177 -0.10 11.41 -13.71
N ILE A 178 -0.02 12.56 -14.38
CA ILE A 178 0.30 12.62 -15.83
C ILE A 178 1.68 12.06 -16.11
N VAL A 179 2.69 12.48 -15.35
CA VAL A 179 4.07 11.99 -15.54
C VAL A 179 4.17 10.48 -15.22
N ALA A 180 3.51 10.00 -14.16
CA ALA A 180 3.47 8.58 -13.86
C ALA A 180 2.83 7.76 -15.00
N LEU A 181 1.69 8.22 -15.54
CA LEU A 181 1.03 7.58 -16.68
C LEU A 181 1.95 7.51 -17.91
N LEU A 182 2.63 8.60 -18.23
CA LEU A 182 3.57 8.64 -19.35
C LEU A 182 4.71 7.64 -19.16
N VAL A 183 5.31 7.57 -17.96
CA VAL A 183 6.40 6.63 -17.66
C VAL A 183 5.90 5.18 -17.73
N ILE A 184 4.69 4.90 -17.24
CA ILE A 184 4.10 3.55 -17.34
C ILE A 184 3.85 3.17 -18.80
N ILE A 185 3.25 4.05 -19.60
CA ILE A 185 2.99 3.79 -21.03
C ILE A 185 4.31 3.58 -21.76
N LEU A 186 5.32 4.42 -21.52
CA LEU A 186 6.66 4.23 -22.08
C LEU A 186 7.28 2.88 -21.67
N GLY A 187 7.18 2.52 -20.37
CA GLY A 187 7.65 1.24 -19.85
C GLY A 187 6.91 0.04 -20.42
N MET A 188 5.63 0.20 -20.77
CA MET A 188 4.82 -0.84 -21.41
C MET A 188 5.14 -1.01 -22.90
N THR A 189 5.43 0.08 -23.63
CA THR A 189 5.53 0.08 -25.10
C THR A 189 6.97 0.03 -25.62
N VAL A 190 7.86 0.87 -25.08
CA VAL A 190 9.23 1.02 -25.61
C VAL A 190 10.02 -0.29 -25.60
N PRO A 191 10.04 -1.12 -24.56
CA PRO A 191 10.77 -2.38 -24.57
C PRO A 191 10.24 -3.42 -25.57
N LEU A 192 9.06 -3.21 -26.11
CA LEU A 192 8.47 -4.07 -27.14
C LEU A 192 9.07 -3.78 -28.51
N VAL A 193 9.34 -2.50 -28.77
CA VAL A 193 9.74 -1.98 -30.08
C VAL A 193 11.26 -1.76 -30.16
N VAL A 194 11.83 -1.15 -29.11
CA VAL A 194 13.24 -0.70 -29.12
C VAL A 194 14.07 -1.52 -28.13
N ARG A 195 15.10 -2.23 -28.64
CA ARG A 195 16.05 -3.02 -27.84
C ARG A 195 17.40 -2.31 -27.71
N ASN A 196 17.42 -1.04 -27.28
CA ASN A 196 18.67 -0.29 -27.13
C ASN A 196 19.11 -0.26 -25.64
N LYS A 197 20.42 -0.51 -25.39
CA LYS A 197 20.99 -0.48 -24.03
C LYS A 197 20.89 0.89 -23.35
N LYS A 198 21.01 2.00 -24.13
CA LYS A 198 20.85 3.36 -23.61
C LYS A 198 19.41 3.65 -23.17
N MET A 199 18.43 3.30 -24.02
CA MET A 199 17.00 3.43 -23.69
C MET A 199 16.62 2.62 -22.45
N ARG A 200 17.21 1.43 -22.33
CA ARG A 200 17.02 0.59 -21.13
C ARG A 200 17.54 1.28 -19.85
N LEU A 201 18.68 1.98 -19.92
CA LEU A 201 19.22 2.72 -18.78
C LEU A 201 18.30 3.86 -18.38
N VAL A 202 17.84 4.66 -19.34
CA VAL A 202 16.91 5.77 -19.13
C VAL A 202 15.61 5.24 -18.47
N GLN A 203 15.06 4.16 -18.98
CA GLN A 203 13.87 3.55 -18.39
C GLN A 203 14.09 3.14 -16.93
N LEU A 204 15.21 2.47 -16.60
CA LEU A 204 15.51 2.08 -15.21
C LEU A 204 15.58 3.29 -14.28
N VAL A 205 16.17 4.39 -14.73
CA VAL A 205 16.26 5.63 -13.95
C VAL A 205 14.87 6.26 -13.78
N LEU A 206 14.06 6.31 -14.84
CA LEU A 206 12.69 6.81 -14.77
C LEU A 206 11.81 5.99 -13.83
N ASP A 207 11.91 4.65 -13.87
CA ASP A 207 11.17 3.77 -12.97
C ASP A 207 11.53 4.03 -11.50
N ILE A 208 12.83 4.26 -11.19
CA ILE A 208 13.29 4.53 -9.82
C ILE A 208 12.84 5.92 -9.37
N VAL A 209 13.08 6.96 -10.18
CA VAL A 209 12.86 8.35 -9.78
C VAL A 209 11.37 8.68 -9.78
N VAL A 210 10.67 8.36 -10.87
CA VAL A 210 9.25 8.74 -11.02
C VAL A 210 8.35 7.77 -10.26
N LEU A 211 8.39 6.46 -10.59
CA LEU A 211 7.47 5.49 -9.98
C LEU A 211 7.86 5.13 -8.55
N GLY A 212 9.17 5.11 -8.23
CA GLY A 212 9.65 4.84 -6.88
C GLY A 212 9.57 6.05 -5.97
N LEU A 213 10.48 7.03 -6.15
CA LEU A 213 10.71 8.11 -5.20
C LEU A 213 9.68 9.24 -5.26
N TRP A 214 9.18 9.59 -6.44
CA TRP A 214 8.29 10.74 -6.59
C TRP A 214 6.82 10.41 -6.40
N THR A 215 6.33 9.32 -7.04
CA THR A 215 4.92 8.93 -6.95
C THR A 215 4.64 7.81 -5.95
N GLY A 216 5.67 7.03 -5.57
CA GLY A 216 5.52 5.89 -4.66
C GLY A 216 4.58 4.79 -5.20
N THR A 217 4.44 4.69 -6.53
CA THR A 217 3.45 3.81 -7.16
C THR A 217 4.09 2.50 -7.62
N PHE A 218 3.74 1.43 -6.96
CA PHE A 218 4.24 0.07 -7.26
C PHE A 218 3.19 -0.99 -6.88
N VAL A 219 3.26 -2.16 -7.52
CA VAL A 219 2.38 -3.28 -7.18
C VAL A 219 2.90 -3.99 -5.93
N SER A 220 2.18 -3.84 -4.82
CA SER A 220 2.39 -4.50 -3.54
C SER A 220 1.14 -5.28 -3.12
N TYR A 221 1.25 -6.14 -2.10
CA TYR A 221 0.06 -6.80 -1.54
C TYR A 221 -0.88 -5.79 -0.88
N THR A 222 -0.34 -4.80 -0.17
CA THR A 222 -1.11 -3.70 0.43
C THR A 222 -1.94 -2.96 -0.62
N MET A 223 -1.34 -2.62 -1.77
CA MET A 223 -2.05 -1.99 -2.87
C MET A 223 -3.17 -2.88 -3.43
N LEU A 224 -2.91 -4.19 -3.61
CA LEU A 224 -3.92 -5.13 -4.11
C LEU A 224 -5.09 -5.30 -3.13
N VAL A 225 -4.81 -5.35 -1.83
CA VAL A 225 -5.84 -5.40 -0.77
C VAL A 225 -6.66 -4.12 -0.77
N ASN A 226 -6.02 -2.95 -0.83
CA ASN A 226 -6.70 -1.65 -0.90
C ASN A 226 -7.60 -1.53 -2.14
N LEU A 227 -7.12 -2.01 -3.30
CA LEU A 227 -7.91 -2.03 -4.53
C LEU A 227 -9.14 -2.94 -4.40
N MET A 228 -8.99 -4.09 -3.74
CA MET A 228 -10.12 -5.01 -3.49
C MET A 228 -11.08 -4.48 -2.43
N SER A 229 -10.60 -3.71 -1.45
CA SER A 229 -11.41 -3.12 -0.38
C SER A 229 -12.25 -1.95 -0.88
N ASN A 230 -11.60 -0.97 -1.50
CA ASN A 230 -12.20 0.31 -1.87
C ASN A 230 -12.81 0.33 -3.29
N GLY A 231 -12.53 -0.69 -4.11
CA GLY A 231 -12.99 -0.72 -5.49
C GLY A 231 -12.33 0.36 -6.36
N LEU A 232 -13.00 0.74 -7.45
CA LEU A 232 -12.52 1.70 -8.46
C LEU A 232 -13.18 3.08 -8.28
N THR A 233 -13.33 3.54 -7.06
CA THR A 233 -14.11 4.74 -6.75
C THR A 233 -13.37 6.07 -7.02
N SER A 234 -12.04 6.06 -7.14
CA SER A 234 -11.22 7.28 -7.30
C SER A 234 -10.37 7.26 -8.56
N TRP A 235 -10.21 8.41 -9.21
CA TRP A 235 -9.31 8.62 -10.35
C TRP A 235 -7.82 8.43 -9.99
N SER A 236 -7.45 8.56 -8.73
CA SER A 236 -6.11 8.24 -8.22
C SER A 236 -5.72 6.77 -8.45
N LEU A 237 -6.71 5.87 -8.61
CA LEU A 237 -6.51 4.45 -8.87
C LEU A 237 -6.19 4.10 -10.33
N VAL A 238 -6.27 5.06 -11.27
CA VAL A 238 -5.95 4.80 -12.69
C VAL A 238 -4.50 4.35 -12.86
N VAL A 239 -3.55 4.98 -12.17
CA VAL A 239 -2.12 4.64 -12.24
C VAL A 239 -1.85 3.25 -11.65
N PRO A 240 -2.30 2.90 -10.43
CA PRO A 240 -2.24 1.55 -9.91
C PRO A 240 -2.90 0.50 -10.81
N MET A 241 -4.08 0.80 -11.37
CA MET A 241 -4.79 -0.11 -12.28
C MET A 241 -3.97 -0.43 -13.53
N LEU A 242 -3.37 0.56 -14.16
CA LEU A 242 -2.49 0.34 -15.31
C LEU A 242 -1.30 -0.56 -14.96
N LEU A 243 -0.72 -0.40 -13.78
CA LEU A 243 0.34 -1.28 -13.29
C LEU A 243 -0.16 -2.71 -13.07
N VAL A 244 -1.37 -2.88 -12.52
CA VAL A 244 -1.99 -4.21 -12.36
C VAL A 244 -2.26 -4.83 -13.72
N VAL A 245 -2.82 -4.09 -14.67
CA VAL A 245 -3.01 -4.56 -16.06
C VAL A 245 -1.67 -4.98 -16.67
N ALA A 246 -0.63 -4.16 -16.55
CA ALA A 246 0.70 -4.50 -17.03
C ALA A 246 1.27 -5.76 -16.35
N ALA A 247 1.02 -5.93 -15.05
CA ALA A 247 1.53 -7.03 -14.26
C ALA A 247 0.87 -8.38 -14.61
N PHE A 248 -0.43 -8.38 -14.95
CA PHE A 248 -1.20 -9.60 -15.15
C PHE A 248 -1.50 -9.90 -16.62
N VAL A 249 -1.71 -8.88 -17.47
CA VAL A 249 -2.03 -9.10 -18.88
C VAL A 249 -0.80 -9.52 -19.70
N TYR A 250 0.35 -8.87 -19.52
CA TYR A 250 1.55 -9.19 -20.30
C TYR A 250 2.06 -10.64 -20.11
N PRO A 251 2.01 -11.24 -18.91
CA PRO A 251 2.34 -12.65 -18.74
C PRO A 251 1.44 -13.62 -19.51
N LEU A 252 0.17 -13.26 -19.78
CA LEU A 252 -0.74 -14.08 -20.60
C LEU A 252 -0.25 -14.19 -22.05
N PHE A 253 0.34 -13.10 -22.57
CA PHE A 253 0.95 -13.06 -23.91
C PHE A 253 2.39 -13.63 -23.95
N GLY A 254 2.79 -14.43 -22.97
CA GLY A 254 4.09 -15.11 -22.94
C GLY A 254 5.26 -14.29 -22.42
N ARG A 255 5.07 -13.01 -22.08
CA ARG A 255 6.12 -12.13 -21.55
C ARG A 255 6.18 -12.20 -20.03
N ARG A 256 6.74 -13.29 -19.53
CA ARG A 256 6.82 -13.57 -18.07
C ARG A 256 7.58 -12.47 -17.33
N ALA A 257 7.05 -12.08 -16.18
CA ALA A 257 7.64 -11.08 -15.29
C ALA A 257 7.89 -9.71 -15.94
N TYR A 258 7.05 -9.31 -16.89
CA TYR A 258 7.19 -8.03 -17.60
C TYR A 258 7.21 -6.85 -16.62
N TYR A 259 6.25 -6.77 -15.73
CA TYR A 259 6.21 -5.76 -14.67
C TYR A 259 7.50 -5.70 -13.86
N CYS A 260 7.94 -6.85 -13.29
CA CYS A 260 9.16 -6.91 -12.47
C CYS A 260 10.42 -6.52 -13.26
N THR A 261 10.37 -6.58 -14.57
CA THR A 261 11.52 -6.28 -15.43
C THR A 261 11.50 -4.84 -15.90
N HIS A 262 10.34 -4.29 -16.23
CA HIS A 262 10.24 -3.04 -16.97
C HIS A 262 9.52 -1.90 -16.24
N LEU A 263 8.85 -2.15 -15.13
CA LEU A 263 8.03 -1.14 -14.44
C LEU A 263 8.25 -1.12 -12.91
N CYS A 264 8.86 -2.18 -12.35
CA CYS A 264 9.06 -2.26 -10.91
C CYS A 264 10.29 -1.44 -10.48
N PRO A 265 10.13 -0.39 -9.62
CA PRO A 265 11.26 0.45 -9.20
C PRO A 265 12.32 -0.34 -8.44
N LEU A 266 11.95 -1.27 -7.56
CA LEU A 266 12.91 -2.11 -6.86
C LEU A 266 13.63 -3.08 -7.80
N GLY A 267 12.94 -3.59 -8.82
CA GLY A 267 13.55 -4.39 -9.88
C GLY A 267 14.56 -3.60 -10.71
N ALA A 268 14.22 -2.34 -11.00
CA ALA A 268 15.08 -1.40 -11.71
C ALA A 268 16.33 -1.04 -10.88
N ALA A 269 16.17 -0.74 -9.58
CA ALA A 269 17.25 -0.42 -8.67
C ALA A 269 18.26 -1.60 -8.55
N GLN A 270 17.77 -2.83 -8.41
CA GLN A 270 18.61 -4.03 -8.38
C GLN A 270 19.35 -4.27 -9.72
N GLU A 271 18.71 -3.99 -10.86
CA GLU A 271 19.38 -4.11 -12.17
C GLU A 271 20.47 -3.04 -12.34
N LEU A 272 20.21 -1.82 -11.86
CA LEU A 272 21.20 -0.74 -11.89
C LEU A 272 22.37 -1.05 -10.97
N ALA A 273 22.13 -1.52 -9.73
CA ALA A 273 23.17 -1.96 -8.80
C ALA A 273 24.04 -3.08 -9.40
N PHE A 274 23.43 -4.00 -10.13
CA PHE A 274 24.18 -5.07 -10.80
C PHE A 274 25.11 -4.57 -11.92
N LYS A 275 24.91 -3.38 -12.47
CA LYS A 275 25.78 -2.79 -13.48
C LYS A 275 27.09 -2.24 -12.90
N VAL A 276 27.17 -2.04 -11.60
CA VAL A 276 28.40 -1.60 -10.92
C VAL A 276 29.52 -2.64 -11.19
N PRO A 277 30.73 -2.21 -11.59
CA PRO A 277 31.84 -3.11 -11.85
C PRO A 277 32.34 -3.73 -10.54
N ALA A 278 31.88 -4.94 -10.25
CA ALA A 278 32.28 -5.74 -9.09
C ALA A 278 32.35 -7.23 -9.48
N ARG A 279 33.01 -8.02 -8.65
CA ARG A 279 33.12 -9.48 -8.87
C ARG A 279 31.73 -10.11 -8.80
N LYS A 280 31.23 -10.62 -9.92
CA LYS A 280 29.91 -11.24 -9.98
C LYS A 280 29.94 -12.68 -9.46
N LEU A 281 28.99 -13.01 -8.59
CA LEU A 281 28.86 -14.36 -8.04
C LEU A 281 27.95 -15.21 -8.92
N THR A 282 28.44 -16.36 -9.32
CA THR A 282 27.65 -17.37 -10.02
C THR A 282 27.11 -18.39 -9.02
N LEU A 283 25.79 -18.40 -8.85
CA LEU A 283 25.12 -19.38 -7.98
C LEU A 283 25.12 -20.77 -8.62
N SER A 284 25.50 -21.79 -7.85
CA SER A 284 25.41 -23.18 -8.30
C SER A 284 23.95 -23.55 -8.60
N LYS A 285 23.72 -24.48 -9.52
CA LYS A 285 22.36 -24.94 -9.89
C LYS A 285 21.59 -25.47 -8.66
N LYS A 286 22.28 -26.17 -7.73
CA LYS A 286 21.69 -26.67 -6.49
C LYS A 286 21.26 -25.53 -5.55
N ALA A 287 22.12 -24.51 -5.35
CA ALA A 287 21.80 -23.35 -4.53
C ALA A 287 20.63 -22.55 -5.11
N ALA A 288 20.64 -22.28 -6.41
CA ALA A 288 19.55 -21.58 -7.09
C ALA A 288 18.21 -22.34 -6.98
N HIS A 289 18.23 -23.67 -7.05
CA HIS A 289 17.03 -24.49 -6.86
C HIS A 289 16.50 -24.41 -5.41
N ARG A 290 17.36 -24.53 -4.40
CA ARG A 290 16.99 -24.38 -2.98
C ARG A 290 16.38 -23.01 -2.67
N LEU A 291 16.99 -21.93 -3.17
CA LEU A 291 16.48 -20.57 -3.02
C LEU A 291 15.13 -20.36 -3.71
N THR A 292 14.93 -21.02 -4.87
CA THR A 292 13.62 -20.97 -5.54
C THR A 292 12.55 -21.74 -4.76
N LEU A 293 12.91 -22.88 -4.16
CA LEU A 293 12.01 -23.64 -3.28
C LEU A 293 11.65 -22.83 -2.04
N PHE A 294 12.66 -22.24 -1.38
CA PHE A 294 12.45 -21.33 -0.24
C PHE A 294 11.45 -20.22 -0.55
N LYS A 295 11.58 -19.57 -1.71
CA LYS A 295 10.65 -18.53 -2.17
C LYS A 295 9.21 -19.05 -2.28
N VAL A 296 9.01 -20.25 -2.83
CA VAL A 296 7.67 -20.84 -2.99
C VAL A 296 7.08 -21.17 -1.62
N VAL A 297 7.88 -21.76 -0.73
CA VAL A 297 7.45 -22.10 0.64
C VAL A 297 7.10 -20.82 1.40
N LEU A 298 7.98 -19.80 1.37
CA LEU A 298 7.72 -18.49 1.99
C LEU A 298 6.41 -17.89 1.50
N TRP A 299 6.20 -17.86 0.18
CA TRP A 299 4.97 -17.35 -0.41
C TRP A 299 3.74 -18.14 0.03
N SER A 300 3.82 -19.47 0.07
CA SER A 300 2.70 -20.31 0.50
C SER A 300 2.35 -20.11 1.97
N VAL A 301 3.36 -19.94 2.84
CA VAL A 301 3.17 -19.64 4.26
C VAL A 301 2.52 -18.27 4.44
N LEU A 302 3.00 -17.24 3.72
CA LEU A 302 2.41 -15.91 3.78
C LEU A 302 0.95 -15.90 3.31
N MET A 303 0.63 -16.64 2.23
CA MET A 303 -0.75 -16.78 1.76
C MET A 303 -1.64 -17.49 2.77
N LEU A 304 -1.11 -18.52 3.44
CA LEU A 304 -1.84 -19.25 4.49
C LEU A 304 -2.10 -18.35 5.70
N LEU A 305 -1.10 -17.59 6.17
CA LEU A 305 -1.25 -16.64 7.26
C LEU A 305 -2.29 -15.56 6.92
N MET A 306 -2.26 -15.03 5.70
CA MET A 306 -3.29 -14.09 5.22
C MET A 306 -4.69 -14.71 5.26
N LEU A 307 -4.84 -15.96 4.82
CA LEU A 307 -6.12 -16.66 4.84
C LEU A 307 -6.63 -16.90 6.28
N LEU A 308 -5.73 -17.22 7.21
CA LEU A 308 -6.05 -17.39 8.64
C LEU A 308 -6.35 -16.06 9.33
N GLY A 309 -6.03 -14.93 8.74
CA GLY A 309 -6.25 -13.60 9.33
C GLY A 309 -5.20 -13.19 10.37
N VAL A 310 -4.02 -13.82 10.33
CA VAL A 310 -2.94 -13.59 11.32
C VAL A 310 -1.74 -12.95 10.62
N GLY A 311 -1.09 -12.02 11.33
CA GLY A 311 0.20 -11.47 10.92
C GLY A 311 0.16 -10.63 9.64
N PHE A 312 -0.87 -9.78 9.45
CA PHE A 312 -0.94 -8.86 8.30
C PHE A 312 0.21 -7.85 8.25
N GLU A 313 0.90 -7.65 9.37
CA GLU A 313 1.99 -6.69 9.54
C GLU A 313 3.17 -6.92 8.57
N TRP A 314 3.37 -8.16 8.07
CA TRP A 314 4.43 -8.43 7.11
C TRP A 314 4.32 -7.63 5.80
N MET A 315 3.10 -7.19 5.44
CA MET A 315 2.86 -6.36 4.26
C MET A 315 3.47 -4.97 4.42
N ASP A 316 3.59 -4.47 5.65
CA ASP A 316 4.18 -3.17 5.95
C ASP A 316 5.72 -3.23 5.89
N TYR A 317 6.30 -4.43 6.01
CA TYR A 317 7.74 -4.68 5.86
C TYR A 317 8.19 -5.01 4.42
N GLU A 318 7.32 -4.83 3.43
CA GLU A 318 7.72 -4.97 2.03
C GLU A 318 8.77 -3.91 1.67
N PRO A 319 9.93 -4.29 1.07
CA PRO A 319 11.02 -3.34 0.78
C PRO A 319 10.66 -2.30 -0.28
N PHE A 320 9.48 -2.38 -0.88
CA PHE A 320 8.94 -1.35 -1.75
C PHE A 320 8.60 -0.07 -0.98
N THR A 321 8.18 -0.17 0.28
CA THR A 321 7.84 1.00 1.11
C THR A 321 9.08 1.86 1.40
N ALA A 322 10.30 1.33 1.26
CA ALA A 322 11.53 2.12 1.34
C ALA A 322 11.62 3.26 0.31
N PHE A 323 10.87 3.20 -0.79
CA PHE A 323 10.80 4.31 -1.75
C PHE A 323 9.96 5.49 -1.24
N VAL A 324 9.05 5.25 -0.30
CA VAL A 324 8.25 6.30 0.34
C VAL A 324 8.95 6.69 1.65
N LEU A 325 9.99 7.53 1.52
CA LEU A 325 10.89 7.90 2.62
C LEU A 325 10.17 8.53 3.83
N SER A 326 9.03 9.18 3.61
CA SER A 326 8.25 9.82 4.67
C SER A 326 7.56 8.82 5.62
N SER A 327 7.28 7.59 5.15
CA SER A 327 6.57 6.57 5.93
C SER A 327 7.40 5.29 6.15
N ALA A 328 8.60 5.22 5.58
CA ALA A 328 9.46 4.05 5.69
C ALA A 328 10.09 3.92 7.08
N GLY A 329 9.85 2.82 7.76
CA GLY A 329 10.55 2.47 9.00
C GLY A 329 12.04 2.17 8.74
N VAL A 330 12.89 2.46 9.74
CA VAL A 330 14.36 2.26 9.65
C VAL A 330 14.69 0.82 9.24
N VAL A 331 13.98 -0.17 9.76
CA VAL A 331 14.17 -1.60 9.45
C VAL A 331 14.00 -1.87 7.96
N VAL A 332 12.97 -1.27 7.33
CA VAL A 332 12.68 -1.46 5.90
C VAL A 332 13.75 -0.80 5.03
N ILE A 333 14.24 0.38 5.44
CA ILE A 333 15.33 1.08 4.74
C ILE A 333 16.61 0.25 4.80
N VAL A 334 17.01 -0.25 5.99
CA VAL A 334 18.17 -1.12 6.14
C VAL A 334 18.02 -2.37 5.29
N PHE A 335 16.86 -3.00 5.29
CA PHE A 335 16.58 -4.18 4.47
C PHE A 335 16.71 -3.88 2.97
N ALA A 336 16.18 -2.75 2.49
CA ALA A 336 16.31 -2.33 1.10
C ALA A 336 17.78 -2.08 0.71
N VAL A 337 18.59 -1.46 1.60
CA VAL A 337 20.03 -1.25 1.39
C VAL A 337 20.76 -2.59 1.28
N VAL A 338 20.48 -3.55 2.17
CA VAL A 338 21.07 -4.90 2.11
C VAL A 338 20.72 -5.60 0.79
N ILE A 339 19.46 -5.47 0.32
CA ILE A 339 19.04 -6.00 -0.98
C ILE A 339 19.85 -5.37 -2.13
N LEU A 340 20.07 -4.06 -2.11
CA LEU A 340 20.82 -3.36 -3.14
C LEU A 340 22.32 -3.74 -3.11
N LEU A 341 22.91 -3.87 -1.94
CA LEU A 341 24.30 -4.34 -1.79
C LEU A 341 24.47 -5.77 -2.32
N THR A 342 23.55 -6.68 -1.99
CA THR A 342 23.59 -8.05 -2.54
C THR A 342 23.32 -8.07 -4.05
N ALA A 343 22.57 -7.10 -4.59
CA ALA A 343 22.31 -6.98 -6.01
C ALA A 343 23.55 -6.58 -6.83
N VAL A 344 24.55 -5.98 -6.22
CA VAL A 344 25.85 -5.72 -6.86
C VAL A 344 26.54 -7.03 -7.27
N PHE A 345 26.42 -8.09 -6.50
CA PHE A 345 27.07 -9.37 -6.72
C PHE A 345 26.20 -10.38 -7.46
N VAL A 346 24.89 -10.39 -7.20
CA VAL A 346 23.92 -11.36 -7.77
C VAL A 346 22.82 -10.61 -8.52
N PRO A 347 22.46 -11.02 -9.76
CA PRO A 347 21.45 -10.31 -10.52
C PRO A 347 20.06 -10.48 -9.88
N ARG A 348 19.46 -9.37 -9.43
CA ARG A 348 18.11 -9.25 -8.87
C ARG A 348 17.82 -10.28 -7.77
N PRO A 349 18.59 -10.32 -6.66
CA PRO A 349 18.50 -11.37 -5.65
C PRO A 349 17.11 -11.42 -5.00
N TYR A 350 16.56 -10.29 -4.58
CA TYR A 350 15.25 -10.23 -3.96
C TYR A 350 14.13 -10.68 -4.92
N CYS A 351 14.07 -10.13 -6.13
CA CYS A 351 13.05 -10.48 -7.13
C CYS A 351 13.10 -11.96 -7.56
N ARG A 352 14.28 -12.60 -7.48
CA ARG A 352 14.44 -14.01 -7.85
C ARG A 352 14.09 -14.96 -6.73
N PHE A 353 14.45 -14.63 -5.48
CA PHE A 353 14.52 -15.61 -4.39
C PHE A 353 13.68 -15.27 -3.16
N MET A 354 13.15 -14.05 -3.03
CA MET A 354 12.39 -13.66 -1.84
C MET A 354 11.03 -13.00 -2.15
N CYS A 355 10.94 -12.20 -3.22
CA CYS A 355 9.79 -11.36 -3.50
C CYS A 355 8.46 -12.16 -3.60
N PRO A 356 7.50 -11.96 -2.69
CA PRO A 356 6.21 -12.64 -2.73
C PRO A 356 5.37 -12.18 -3.92
N THR A 357 5.30 -10.87 -4.19
CA THR A 357 4.65 -10.28 -5.36
C THR A 357 5.23 -10.83 -6.66
N GLY A 358 6.56 -10.98 -6.73
CA GLY A 358 7.22 -11.61 -7.87
C GLY A 358 6.90 -13.11 -8.03
N THR A 359 6.45 -13.79 -6.97
CA THR A 359 5.98 -15.19 -7.07
C THR A 359 4.60 -15.24 -7.69
N LEU A 360 3.71 -14.37 -7.25
CA LEU A 360 2.37 -14.20 -7.82
C LEU A 360 2.44 -13.92 -9.35
N LEU A 361 3.34 -13.04 -9.77
CA LEU A 361 3.46 -12.62 -11.18
C LEU A 361 4.29 -13.58 -12.07
N LYS A 362 5.10 -14.48 -11.49
CA LYS A 362 6.02 -15.38 -12.23
C LYS A 362 5.59 -16.83 -12.25
N GLN A 363 4.35 -17.14 -12.04
CA GLN A 363 3.88 -18.53 -12.00
C GLN A 363 4.26 -19.30 -13.28
N LYS A 364 4.91 -20.47 -13.08
CA LYS A 364 5.39 -21.37 -14.15
C LYS A 364 4.28 -22.20 -14.74
#